data_4ca80cf514a550e1d875f654653ee593
#
_entry.id   4ca80cf514a550e1d875f654653ee593
#
_cell.length_a   1.000
_cell.length_b   1.000
_cell.length_c   1.000
_cell.angle_alpha   90.00
_cell.angle_beta   90.00
_cell.angle_gamma   90.00
#
_symmetry.space_group_name_H-M   'P 1'
#
loop_
_entity.id
_entity.type
_entity.pdbx_description
1 polymer ?
#
loop_
_entity_poly.entity_id
_entity_poly.type
_entity_poly.pdbx_seq_one_letter_code
_entity_poly.pdbx_strand_id
1 'polypeptide(L)'
;SGGGRPFGADDPFGGSRGGGGGPSGAGGGGTEGGGDPFGGYRGAATAGDDDFGFGDLGGDADAGGPPDFDADPDEFESEITRTDIGIEGLDDMILGGVPKRSLLSVIGGAGTGKTTFALQFLNRALESGNRGIYITLEQTRESILDTATEKGWSFREHADEDRLAVVAIDPIEMANSLSSIRNDLVRLISEFGADRLVLDSVSLLEMMYDHPAKRRSEVFGFTRSLKESGVTTLLTSEASEDTPYASRHGIVEYLTDAVFVLQYVRGSDFRETRLAVEIQKIRDANHSRETKPYDITDTGISVYDQANIF
;
A
#
# COMPACT_ATOMS: atom_id res chain seq x y z
N SER A 1 -7.51 -12.11 -70.43
CA SER A 1 -8.59 -11.17 -70.67
C SER A 1 -8.98 -10.54 -69.35
N GLY A 2 -8.58 -9.44 -69.14
CA GLY A 2 -9.17 -8.11 -69.02
C GLY A 2 -9.40 -7.86 -67.51
N GLY A 3 -8.88 -6.96 -66.87
CA GLY A 3 -8.62 -5.55 -67.14
C GLY A 3 -9.44 -4.75 -66.14
N GLY A 4 -8.83 -3.83 -65.42
CA GLY A 4 -9.59 -2.78 -64.75
C GLY A 4 -9.02 -2.38 -63.36
N ARG A 5 -8.18 -1.38 -63.41
CA ARG A 5 -7.83 -0.43 -62.30
C ARG A 5 -8.87 0.72 -62.33
N PRO A 6 -8.71 1.76 -61.52
CA PRO A 6 -8.60 2.03 -60.07
C PRO A 6 -9.57 3.19 -59.69
N PHE A 7 -9.29 3.92 -58.57
CA PHE A 7 -9.77 5.23 -58.09
C PHE A 7 -10.37 5.09 -56.72
N GLY A 8 -10.12 5.98 -55.77
CA GLY A 8 -9.43 7.25 -55.74
C GLY A 8 -9.46 7.72 -54.29
N ALA A 9 -8.46 8.45 -53.90
CA ALA A 9 -8.35 9.12 -52.62
C ALA A 9 -9.29 10.31 -52.54
N ASP A 10 -9.87 10.56 -51.39
CA ASP A 10 -10.39 11.88 -51.02
C ASP A 10 -9.95 12.21 -49.61
N ASP A 11 -9.16 13.26 -49.55
CA ASP A 11 -8.59 13.91 -48.39
C ASP A 11 -9.50 15.10 -48.04
N PRO A 12 -9.97 15.33 -46.81
CA PRO A 12 -10.64 16.53 -46.42
C PRO A 12 -9.92 17.33 -45.34
N PHE A 13 -8.74 17.86 -45.62
CA PHE A 13 -8.19 19.01 -44.92
C PHE A 13 -7.82 20.12 -45.88
N GLY A 14 -8.79 21.01 -46.11
CA GLY A 14 -8.62 22.26 -46.83
C GLY A 14 -8.94 23.44 -45.91
N GLY A 15 -7.92 24.23 -45.60
CA GLY A 15 -7.97 25.36 -44.71
C GLY A 15 -8.66 26.60 -45.30
N SER A 16 -8.90 27.61 -44.46
CA SER A 16 -9.02 29.00 -44.88
C SER A 16 -8.51 29.95 -43.83
N ARG A 17 -7.57 30.79 -44.26
CA ARG A 17 -7.04 31.97 -43.59
C ARG A 17 -7.90 33.21 -43.88
N GLY A 18 -7.90 34.14 -42.90
CA GLY A 18 -8.27 35.55 -43.08
C GLY A 18 -8.62 36.10 -41.70
N GLY A 19 -8.05 37.07 -41.12
CA GLY A 19 -7.39 38.27 -41.58
C GLY A 19 -8.09 39.49 -41.03
N GLY A 20 -7.47 40.23 -40.07
CA GLY A 20 -7.59 41.67 -40.03
C GLY A 20 -8.33 42.34 -38.86
N GLY A 21 -7.60 43.20 -38.09
CA GLY A 21 -8.05 44.51 -37.66
C GLY A 21 -8.39 44.73 -36.20
N GLY A 22 -7.53 45.36 -35.40
CA GLY A 22 -7.92 46.19 -34.26
C GLY A 22 -8.45 47.58 -34.77
N PRO A 23 -8.89 48.48 -33.93
CA PRO A 23 -8.17 49.05 -32.79
C PRO A 23 -9.02 49.54 -31.59
N SER A 24 -8.32 49.78 -30.48
CA SER A 24 -8.43 50.80 -29.43
C SER A 24 -9.81 51.40 -29.06
N GLY A 25 -10.08 51.43 -27.74
CA GLY A 25 -11.02 52.34 -27.10
C GLY A 25 -11.03 52.22 -25.58
N ALA A 26 -10.62 53.29 -24.94
CA ALA A 26 -10.49 53.47 -23.49
C ALA A 26 -11.86 53.64 -22.80
N GLY A 27 -11.89 53.38 -21.45
CA GLY A 27 -12.88 54.00 -20.61
C GLY A 27 -13.43 53.17 -19.49
N GLY A 28 -12.92 53.36 -18.25
CA GLY A 28 -13.69 53.76 -17.09
C GLY A 28 -14.45 52.73 -16.25
N GLY A 29 -13.93 52.51 -15.04
CA GLY A 29 -14.70 52.64 -13.83
C GLY A 29 -15.58 51.49 -13.35
N GLY A 30 -15.32 51.01 -12.12
CA GLY A 30 -16.35 50.33 -11.34
C GLY A 30 -15.84 49.17 -10.51
N THR A 31 -15.56 49.45 -9.27
CA THR A 31 -15.29 48.63 -8.10
C THR A 31 -16.42 47.67 -7.78
N GLU A 32 -16.05 46.47 -7.38
CA GLU A 32 -16.66 45.61 -6.33
C GLU A 32 -15.99 44.24 -6.47
N GLY A 33 -15.14 43.67 -5.57
CA GLY A 33 -15.45 43.32 -4.24
C GLY A 33 -15.70 41.83 -4.18
N GLY A 34 -14.64 40.98 -4.37
CA GLY A 34 -14.71 39.52 -4.13
C GLY A 34 -13.48 39.13 -3.33
N GLY A 35 -13.66 38.95 -2.03
CA GLY A 35 -12.59 38.66 -1.09
C GLY A 35 -12.00 37.26 -1.28
N ASP A 36 -10.68 37.24 -1.34
CA ASP A 36 -9.84 36.06 -1.28
C ASP A 36 -9.74 35.54 0.18
N PRO A 37 -10.18 34.32 0.52
CA PRO A 37 -10.19 33.84 1.91
C PRO A 37 -8.85 33.35 2.44
N PHE A 38 -7.74 33.45 1.69
CA PHE A 38 -6.41 33.03 2.12
C PHE A 38 -5.29 34.08 1.99
N GLY A 39 -5.65 35.34 1.93
CA GLY A 39 -4.66 36.41 1.88
C GLY A 39 -4.34 37.00 3.26
N GLY A 40 -3.16 36.75 3.79
CA GLY A 40 -2.66 37.57 4.84
C GLY A 40 -1.69 36.97 5.84
N TYR A 41 -0.40 36.88 5.50
CA TYR A 41 0.72 37.10 6.43
C TYR A 41 1.97 37.49 5.64
N ARG A 42 2.02 38.74 5.22
CA ARG A 42 3.26 39.45 4.95
C ARG A 42 3.19 40.80 5.70
N GLY A 43 3.71 40.79 6.91
CA GLY A 43 3.92 41.97 7.71
C GLY A 43 5.40 42.25 7.83
N ALA A 44 5.75 43.47 7.50
CA ALA A 44 7.08 44.03 7.39
C ALA A 44 7.82 44.04 8.73
N ALA A 45 9.14 43.89 8.61
CA ALA A 45 10.10 44.18 9.68
C ALA A 45 10.12 45.69 10.00
N THR A 46 9.83 46.04 11.21
CA THR A 46 10.29 47.28 11.83
C THR A 46 10.95 46.95 13.15
N ALA A 47 12.21 47.36 13.25
CA ALA A 47 12.99 47.29 14.46
C ALA A 47 12.31 48.11 15.58
N GLY A 48 12.17 47.51 16.75
CA GLY A 48 11.79 48.15 17.99
C GLY A 48 12.28 47.27 19.12
N ASP A 49 13.27 47.80 19.86
CA ASP A 49 13.70 47.29 21.15
C ASP A 49 12.49 47.26 22.10
N ASP A 50 12.10 46.06 22.51
CA ASP A 50 11.28 45.91 23.73
C ASP A 50 11.78 44.67 24.50
N ASP A 51 12.46 45.04 25.57
CA ASP A 51 12.86 44.30 26.74
C ASP A 51 11.70 43.42 27.30
N PHE A 52 11.69 42.11 26.99
CA PHE A 52 10.88 41.16 27.74
C PHE A 52 11.62 40.77 29.02
N GLY A 53 11.47 41.64 30.01
CA GLY A 53 11.84 41.35 31.38
C GLY A 53 11.12 40.13 31.91
N PHE A 54 11.88 39.07 32.13
CA PHE A 54 11.49 38.01 33.05
C PHE A 54 11.55 38.57 34.48
N GLY A 55 10.47 39.21 34.87
CA GLY A 55 10.26 39.64 36.25
C GLY A 55 10.05 38.45 37.17
N ASP A 56 10.97 38.30 38.05
CA ASP A 56 10.87 37.90 39.45
C ASP A 56 9.57 37.12 39.84
N LEU A 57 9.66 35.79 39.83
CA LEU A 57 8.85 34.92 40.68
C LEU A 57 9.77 34.28 41.73
N GLY A 58 10.12 35.09 42.73
CA GLY A 58 10.64 34.59 43.99
C GLY A 58 9.56 33.78 44.70
N GLY A 59 9.69 32.47 44.65
CA GLY A 59 8.95 31.52 45.46
C GLY A 59 9.87 30.35 45.75
N ASP A 60 10.19 30.15 47.04
CA ASP A 60 10.88 28.96 47.54
C ASP A 60 10.30 27.69 46.93
N ALA A 61 11.00 27.05 46.02
CA ALA A 61 10.74 25.70 45.56
C ALA A 61 11.93 24.84 45.91
N ASP A 62 11.64 23.96 46.84
CA ASP A 62 12.36 22.74 47.18
C ASP A 62 13.06 22.14 45.93
N ALA A 63 14.31 21.76 46.07
CA ALA A 63 15.15 21.21 45.05
C ALA A 63 14.63 19.85 44.56
N GLY A 64 13.69 19.89 43.62
CA GLY A 64 13.40 18.78 42.73
C GLY A 64 14.42 18.82 41.59
N GLY A 65 15.33 17.85 41.53
CA GLY A 65 16.25 17.68 40.41
C GLY A 65 15.52 17.63 39.07
N PRO A 66 16.22 17.79 37.91
CA PRO A 66 15.62 17.66 36.60
C PRO A 66 14.92 16.30 36.52
N PRO A 67 13.75 16.23 35.83
CA PRO A 67 13.08 14.93 35.69
C PRO A 67 14.06 13.93 35.08
N ASP A 68 14.21 12.84 35.77
CA ASP A 68 15.05 11.73 35.39
C ASP A 68 14.47 11.17 34.09
N PHE A 69 15.08 11.46 32.95
CA PHE A 69 14.74 10.90 31.65
C PHE A 69 15.35 9.53 31.41
N ASP A 70 15.86 8.88 32.46
CA ASP A 70 16.24 7.48 32.47
C ASP A 70 15.01 6.57 32.69
N ALA A 71 13.91 6.85 31.99
CA ALA A 71 12.87 5.87 31.82
C ALA A 71 13.46 4.77 30.92
N ASP A 72 13.61 3.59 31.48
CA ASP A 72 14.07 2.39 30.80
C ASP A 72 13.23 2.21 29.51
N PRO A 73 13.82 2.13 28.32
CA PRO A 73 13.07 1.96 27.07
C PRO A 73 12.17 0.72 27.08
N ASP A 74 12.39 -0.20 28.00
CA ASP A 74 11.64 -1.47 28.16
C ASP A 74 10.35 -1.33 28.98
N GLU A 75 10.04 -0.17 29.59
CA GLU A 75 8.83 0.03 30.39
C GLU A 75 7.61 0.56 29.61
N PHE A 76 7.72 0.80 28.29
CA PHE A 76 6.57 1.15 27.49
C PHE A 76 5.89 -0.13 26.96
N GLU A 77 5.18 -0.85 27.82
CA GLU A 77 4.26 -1.91 27.39
C GLU A 77 3.11 -1.29 26.57
N SER A 78 3.21 -1.38 25.26
CA SER A 78 2.12 -0.99 24.37
C SER A 78 0.93 -1.94 24.56
N GLU A 79 -0.25 -1.41 24.88
CA GLU A 79 -1.50 -2.18 24.95
C GLU A 79 -1.91 -2.77 23.58
N ILE A 80 -1.24 -2.38 22.50
CA ILE A 80 -1.51 -2.84 21.14
C ILE A 80 -0.94 -4.25 20.95
N THR A 81 -1.82 -5.22 20.82
CA THR A 81 -1.42 -6.59 20.47
C THR A 81 -0.81 -6.64 19.07
N ARG A 82 0.37 -7.24 18.94
CA ARG A 82 1.16 -7.31 17.70
C ARG A 82 1.29 -8.73 17.19
N THR A 83 1.64 -8.85 15.92
CA THR A 83 1.94 -10.12 15.25
C THR A 83 3.12 -9.93 14.28
N ASP A 84 3.89 -10.99 14.08
CA ASP A 84 4.94 -11.05 13.05
C ASP A 84 4.32 -11.18 11.63
N ILE A 85 5.14 -10.97 10.61
CA ILE A 85 4.78 -11.27 9.21
C ILE A 85 5.06 -12.74 8.92
N GLY A 86 6.09 -13.31 9.52
CA GLY A 86 6.55 -14.68 9.32
C GLY A 86 7.61 -14.79 8.23
N ILE A 87 8.31 -13.71 7.95
CA ILE A 87 9.44 -13.66 7.03
C ILE A 87 10.67 -13.24 7.83
N GLU A 88 11.57 -14.20 8.02
CA GLU A 88 12.82 -13.99 8.74
C GLU A 88 13.63 -12.85 8.09
N GLY A 89 14.27 -12.03 8.91
CA GLY A 89 14.98 -10.82 8.48
C GLY A 89 14.05 -9.64 8.14
N LEU A 90 12.82 -9.86 7.65
CA LEU A 90 11.81 -8.81 7.54
C LEU A 90 11.18 -8.50 8.91
N ASP A 91 10.88 -9.53 9.68
CA ASP A 91 10.36 -9.36 11.05
C ASP A 91 11.36 -8.62 11.95
N ASP A 92 12.68 -8.81 11.73
CA ASP A 92 13.74 -8.04 12.40
C ASP A 92 13.75 -6.55 12.03
N MET A 93 13.26 -6.21 10.82
CA MET A 93 13.07 -4.81 10.41
C MET A 93 11.84 -4.18 11.08
N ILE A 94 10.90 -5.00 11.57
CA ILE A 94 9.67 -4.55 12.20
C ILE A 94 9.83 -4.66 13.71
N LEU A 95 10.24 -3.56 14.34
CA LEU A 95 10.56 -3.53 15.75
C LEU A 95 9.30 -3.78 16.61
N GLY A 96 9.08 -5.03 16.96
CA GLY A 96 7.96 -5.48 17.78
C GLY A 96 6.73 -5.98 17.01
N GLY A 97 6.81 -6.13 15.69
CA GLY A 97 5.73 -6.66 14.84
C GLY A 97 4.69 -5.64 14.41
N VAL A 98 3.78 -6.05 13.52
CA VAL A 98 2.65 -5.22 13.07
C VAL A 98 1.47 -5.31 14.04
N PRO A 99 0.69 -4.24 14.25
CA PRO A 99 -0.53 -4.33 15.03
C PRO A 99 -1.49 -5.38 14.45
N LYS A 100 -2.07 -6.21 15.32
CA LYS A 100 -3.14 -7.13 14.87
C LYS A 100 -4.32 -6.33 14.33
N ARG A 101 -5.09 -6.96 13.44
CA ARG A 101 -6.25 -6.35 12.75
C ARG A 101 -5.88 -5.19 11.82
N SER A 102 -4.59 -5.06 11.47
CA SER A 102 -4.14 -4.11 10.47
C SER A 102 -4.44 -4.60 9.06
N LEU A 103 -4.61 -3.65 8.16
CA LEU A 103 -4.63 -3.87 6.72
C LEU A 103 -3.25 -3.58 6.16
N LEU A 104 -2.59 -4.60 5.65
CA LEU A 104 -1.24 -4.57 5.12
C LEU A 104 -1.28 -4.59 3.59
N SER A 105 -0.28 -4.04 2.93
CA SER A 105 -0.08 -4.22 1.50
C SER A 105 1.36 -4.56 1.16
N VAL A 106 1.54 -5.47 0.21
CA VAL A 106 2.80 -5.72 -0.46
C VAL A 106 2.70 -5.28 -1.92
N ILE A 107 3.54 -4.32 -2.29
CA ILE A 107 3.57 -3.70 -3.61
C ILE A 107 4.84 -4.16 -4.32
N GLY A 108 4.73 -4.53 -5.60
CA GLY A 108 5.92 -4.91 -6.36
C GLY A 108 5.61 -5.22 -7.81
N GLY A 109 6.63 -5.15 -8.66
CA GLY A 109 6.54 -5.52 -10.07
C GLY A 109 6.31 -7.02 -10.28
N ALA A 110 6.15 -7.42 -11.52
CA ALA A 110 6.07 -8.84 -11.88
C ALA A 110 7.34 -9.59 -11.46
N GLY A 111 7.17 -10.80 -10.90
CA GLY A 111 8.29 -11.65 -10.50
C GLY A 111 9.00 -11.25 -9.19
N THR A 112 8.57 -10.22 -8.49
CA THR A 112 9.16 -9.84 -7.19
C THR A 112 8.73 -10.74 -6.02
N GLY A 113 7.86 -11.73 -6.23
CA GLY A 113 7.48 -12.69 -5.18
C GLY A 113 6.31 -12.27 -4.29
N LYS A 114 5.42 -11.38 -4.75
CA LYS A 114 4.23 -10.96 -3.98
C LYS A 114 3.38 -12.14 -3.50
N THR A 115 3.10 -13.09 -4.38
CA THR A 115 2.34 -14.31 -4.05
C THR A 115 3.09 -15.16 -3.02
N THR A 116 4.42 -15.33 -3.17
CA THR A 116 5.24 -16.05 -2.18
C THR A 116 5.20 -15.37 -0.82
N PHE A 117 5.32 -14.04 -0.79
CA PHE A 117 5.18 -13.24 0.43
C PHE A 117 3.82 -13.49 1.10
N ALA A 118 2.75 -13.43 0.32
CA ALA A 118 1.39 -13.61 0.82
C ALA A 118 1.14 -15.03 1.35
N LEU A 119 1.65 -16.05 0.66
CA LEU A 119 1.56 -17.44 1.13
C LEU A 119 2.37 -17.65 2.42
N GLN A 120 3.57 -17.09 2.51
CA GLN A 120 4.42 -17.21 3.70
C GLN A 120 3.80 -16.49 4.91
N PHE A 121 3.22 -15.30 4.69
CA PHE A 121 2.44 -14.59 5.71
C PHE A 121 1.30 -15.46 6.26
N LEU A 122 0.60 -16.18 5.39
CA LEU A 122 -0.49 -17.06 5.83
C LEU A 122 0.04 -18.32 6.50
N ASN A 123 1.12 -18.92 5.95
CA ASN A 123 1.76 -20.11 6.50
C ASN A 123 2.15 -19.92 7.97
N ARG A 124 2.67 -18.76 8.32
CA ARG A 124 3.05 -18.42 9.69
C ARG A 124 1.88 -18.54 10.67
N ALA A 125 0.69 -18.14 10.28
CA ALA A 125 -0.51 -18.29 11.10
C ALA A 125 -0.90 -19.77 11.24
N LEU A 126 -0.88 -20.51 10.12
CA LEU A 126 -1.25 -21.92 10.09
C LEU A 126 -0.31 -22.79 10.94
N GLU A 127 1.00 -22.56 10.87
CA GLU A 127 2.00 -23.21 11.73
C GLU A 127 1.79 -22.91 13.22
N SER A 128 1.27 -21.73 13.54
CA SER A 128 0.94 -21.34 14.91
C SER A 128 -0.42 -21.90 15.39
N GLY A 129 -1.07 -22.74 14.59
CA GLY A 129 -2.38 -23.35 14.91
C GLY A 129 -3.58 -22.44 14.65
N ASN A 130 -3.35 -21.28 14.05
CA ASN A 130 -4.39 -20.32 13.70
C ASN A 130 -5.06 -20.66 12.37
N ARG A 131 -6.09 -19.90 11.98
CA ARG A 131 -6.85 -20.08 10.75
C ARG A 131 -6.59 -18.98 9.75
N GLY A 132 -6.59 -19.34 8.46
CA GLY A 132 -6.31 -18.40 7.38
C GLY A 132 -7.28 -18.51 6.21
N ILE A 133 -7.49 -17.38 5.52
CA ILE A 133 -8.26 -17.31 4.28
C ILE A 133 -7.36 -16.75 3.20
N TYR A 134 -7.28 -17.44 2.06
CA TYR A 134 -6.60 -16.97 0.85
C TYR A 134 -7.62 -16.75 -0.26
N ILE A 135 -7.79 -15.51 -0.69
CA ILE A 135 -8.63 -15.15 -1.83
C ILE A 135 -7.72 -14.83 -3.00
N THR A 136 -7.86 -15.57 -4.08
CA THR A 136 -7.13 -15.33 -5.33
C THR A 136 -8.07 -14.85 -6.43
N LEU A 137 -7.62 -13.83 -7.16
CA LEU A 137 -8.26 -13.34 -8.38
C LEU A 137 -7.47 -13.71 -9.64
N GLU A 138 -6.29 -14.32 -9.47
CA GLU A 138 -5.36 -14.62 -10.56
C GLU A 138 -5.22 -16.11 -10.84
N GLN A 139 -5.26 -16.93 -9.81
CA GLN A 139 -4.91 -18.33 -9.89
C GLN A 139 -6.05 -19.23 -9.44
N THR A 140 -5.96 -20.49 -9.80
CA THR A 140 -6.88 -21.50 -9.31
C THR A 140 -6.51 -21.92 -7.88
N ARG A 141 -7.49 -22.46 -7.14
CA ARG A 141 -7.27 -23.06 -5.81
C ARG A 141 -6.12 -24.10 -5.85
N GLU A 142 -6.15 -24.98 -6.84
CA GLU A 142 -5.13 -26.04 -6.98
C GLU A 142 -3.73 -25.46 -7.21
N SER A 143 -3.61 -24.43 -8.06
CA SER A 143 -2.31 -23.75 -8.30
C SER A 143 -1.73 -23.15 -7.02
N ILE A 144 -2.56 -22.55 -6.18
CA ILE A 144 -2.12 -22.00 -4.87
C ILE A 144 -1.64 -23.12 -3.94
N LEU A 145 -2.38 -24.23 -3.86
CA LEU A 145 -2.02 -25.38 -3.02
C LEU A 145 -0.74 -26.08 -3.53
N ASP A 146 -0.56 -26.19 -4.85
CA ASP A 146 0.65 -26.74 -5.44
C ASP A 146 1.87 -25.86 -5.15
N THR A 147 1.74 -24.54 -5.35
CA THR A 147 2.81 -23.59 -5.04
C THR A 147 3.24 -23.67 -3.56
N ALA A 148 2.28 -23.79 -2.65
CA ALA A 148 2.58 -23.96 -1.23
C ALA A 148 3.28 -25.30 -0.95
N THR A 149 2.84 -26.37 -1.61
CA THR A 149 3.47 -27.70 -1.49
C THR A 149 4.91 -27.70 -1.99
N GLU A 150 5.21 -27.03 -3.09
CA GLU A 150 6.59 -26.87 -3.59
C GLU A 150 7.51 -26.12 -2.62
N LYS A 151 6.94 -25.27 -1.77
CA LYS A 151 7.66 -24.59 -0.68
C LYS A 151 7.76 -25.41 0.61
N GLY A 152 7.20 -26.63 0.63
CA GLY A 152 7.17 -27.49 1.81
C GLY A 152 6.13 -27.10 2.86
N TRP A 153 5.15 -26.27 2.49
CA TRP A 153 4.08 -25.83 3.40
C TRP A 153 2.87 -26.75 3.32
N SER A 154 2.34 -27.16 4.48
CA SER A 154 1.23 -28.13 4.60
C SER A 154 -0.15 -27.55 4.32
N PHE A 155 -0.31 -26.71 3.27
CA PHE A 155 -1.58 -26.03 2.98
C PHE A 155 -2.72 -27.00 2.67
N ARG A 156 -2.44 -28.14 2.04
CA ARG A 156 -3.45 -29.16 1.75
C ARG A 156 -3.98 -29.78 3.06
N GLU A 157 -3.11 -30.13 3.99
CA GLU A 157 -3.47 -30.65 5.31
C GLU A 157 -4.28 -29.62 6.09
N HIS A 158 -3.85 -28.37 6.09
CA HIS A 158 -4.58 -27.28 6.76
C HIS A 158 -5.97 -27.02 6.14
N ALA A 159 -6.11 -27.22 4.82
CA ALA A 159 -7.41 -27.11 4.16
C ALA A 159 -8.34 -28.29 4.50
N ASP A 160 -7.79 -29.50 4.61
CA ASP A 160 -8.55 -30.72 5.00
C ASP A 160 -8.97 -30.67 6.49
N GLU A 161 -8.25 -29.92 7.32
CA GLU A 161 -8.55 -29.70 8.75
C GLU A 161 -9.41 -28.46 9.02
N ASP A 162 -10.00 -27.84 8.00
CA ASP A 162 -10.80 -26.62 8.10
C ASP A 162 -10.04 -25.43 8.76
N ARG A 163 -8.71 -25.40 8.63
CA ARG A 163 -7.87 -24.29 9.10
C ARG A 163 -7.48 -23.34 8.00
N LEU A 164 -7.59 -23.74 6.75
CA LEU A 164 -7.32 -22.93 5.57
C LEU A 164 -8.49 -22.95 4.60
N ALA A 165 -9.01 -21.79 4.25
CA ALA A 165 -9.93 -21.61 3.13
C ALA A 165 -9.21 -20.95 1.96
N VAL A 166 -9.17 -21.62 0.79
CA VAL A 166 -8.66 -21.04 -0.46
C VAL A 166 -9.83 -20.83 -1.40
N VAL A 167 -10.11 -19.58 -1.73
CA VAL A 167 -11.26 -19.13 -2.55
C VAL A 167 -10.73 -18.48 -3.82
N ALA A 168 -11.01 -19.11 -4.97
CA ALA A 168 -10.72 -18.51 -6.29
C ALA A 168 -11.98 -17.82 -6.80
N ILE A 169 -11.90 -16.53 -7.11
CA ILE A 169 -13.01 -15.71 -7.59
C ILE A 169 -12.59 -15.07 -8.91
N ASP A 170 -13.47 -15.15 -9.92
CA ASP A 170 -13.28 -14.42 -11.16
C ASP A 170 -13.33 -12.90 -10.90
N PRO A 171 -12.35 -12.09 -11.39
CA PRO A 171 -12.30 -10.66 -11.13
C PRO A 171 -13.54 -9.90 -11.62
N ILE A 172 -14.13 -10.32 -12.74
CA ILE A 172 -15.33 -9.71 -13.31
C ILE A 172 -16.53 -9.99 -12.41
N GLU A 173 -16.66 -11.24 -11.94
CA GLU A 173 -17.72 -11.64 -11.01
C GLU A 173 -17.59 -10.85 -9.70
N MET A 174 -16.38 -10.77 -9.15
CA MET A 174 -16.11 -9.98 -7.96
C MET A 174 -16.50 -8.51 -8.14
N ALA A 175 -16.10 -7.87 -9.24
CA ALA A 175 -16.41 -6.46 -9.49
C ALA A 175 -17.91 -6.20 -9.68
N ASN A 176 -18.62 -7.10 -10.35
CA ASN A 176 -20.06 -6.98 -10.59
C ASN A 176 -20.89 -7.18 -9.32
N SER A 177 -20.40 -7.99 -8.40
CA SER A 177 -21.11 -8.37 -7.18
C SER A 177 -20.46 -7.83 -5.90
N LEU A 178 -19.57 -6.83 -6.01
CA LEU A 178 -18.69 -6.41 -4.91
C LEU A 178 -19.45 -6.02 -3.64
N SER A 179 -20.62 -5.38 -3.75
CA SER A 179 -21.43 -5.00 -2.59
C SER A 179 -22.00 -6.22 -1.85
N SER A 180 -22.39 -7.27 -2.59
CA SER A 180 -22.86 -8.54 -2.01
C SER A 180 -21.68 -9.32 -1.43
N ILE A 181 -20.60 -9.44 -2.19
CA ILE A 181 -19.37 -10.14 -1.78
C ILE A 181 -18.78 -9.54 -0.51
N ARG A 182 -18.81 -8.21 -0.34
CA ARG A 182 -18.34 -7.56 0.90
C ARG A 182 -19.07 -8.09 2.14
N ASN A 183 -20.38 -8.20 2.07
CA ASN A 183 -21.19 -8.70 3.19
C ASN A 183 -20.94 -10.20 3.44
N ASP A 184 -20.87 -10.98 2.37
CA ASP A 184 -20.61 -12.41 2.45
C ASP A 184 -19.19 -12.70 2.95
N LEU A 185 -18.21 -11.89 2.56
CA LEU A 185 -16.83 -12.00 3.01
C LEU A 185 -16.70 -11.71 4.51
N VAL A 186 -17.31 -10.63 5.00
CA VAL A 186 -17.31 -10.31 6.44
C VAL A 186 -17.93 -11.46 7.25
N ARG A 187 -19.04 -12.03 6.75
CA ARG A 187 -19.66 -13.19 7.36
C ARG A 187 -18.75 -14.41 7.33
N LEU A 188 -18.16 -14.74 6.17
CA LEU A 188 -17.24 -15.87 6.02
C LEU A 188 -16.05 -15.74 6.98
N ILE A 189 -15.43 -14.57 7.07
CA ILE A 189 -14.31 -14.30 7.99
C ILE A 189 -14.73 -14.58 9.44
N SER A 190 -15.90 -14.09 9.84
CA SER A 190 -16.40 -14.26 11.20
C SER A 190 -16.78 -15.70 11.51
N GLU A 191 -17.49 -16.37 10.62
CA GLU A 191 -17.91 -17.77 10.79
C GLU A 191 -16.73 -18.73 10.77
N PHE A 192 -15.74 -18.48 9.88
CA PHE A 192 -14.53 -19.28 9.79
C PHE A 192 -13.59 -19.03 10.97
N GLY A 193 -13.65 -17.86 11.58
CA GLY A 193 -12.75 -17.46 12.67
C GLY A 193 -11.30 -17.28 12.19
N ALA A 194 -11.13 -16.61 11.05
CA ALA A 194 -9.79 -16.38 10.49
C ALA A 194 -8.98 -15.36 11.30
N ASP A 195 -7.70 -15.68 11.53
CA ASP A 195 -6.71 -14.77 12.12
C ASP A 195 -6.02 -13.92 11.05
N ARG A 196 -5.80 -14.50 9.87
CA ARG A 196 -5.19 -13.84 8.72
C ARG A 196 -5.98 -14.06 7.44
N LEU A 197 -6.01 -13.02 6.63
CA LEU A 197 -6.61 -13.05 5.30
C LEU A 197 -5.62 -12.50 4.27
N VAL A 198 -5.58 -13.13 3.10
CA VAL A 198 -4.85 -12.65 1.93
C VAL A 198 -5.83 -12.40 0.79
N LEU A 199 -5.65 -11.28 0.07
CA LEU A 199 -6.25 -11.03 -1.25
C LEU A 199 -5.14 -10.84 -2.29
N ASP A 200 -5.07 -11.74 -3.23
CA ASP A 200 -4.09 -11.75 -4.33
C ASP A 200 -4.80 -11.72 -5.70
N SER A 201 -4.94 -10.57 -6.40
CA SER A 201 -4.46 -9.25 -6.04
C SER A 201 -5.57 -8.18 -6.09
N VAL A 202 -5.40 -7.13 -5.29
CA VAL A 202 -6.28 -5.97 -5.36
C VAL A 202 -6.16 -5.23 -6.70
N SER A 203 -5.01 -5.33 -7.38
CA SER A 203 -4.80 -4.72 -8.70
C SER A 203 -5.76 -5.22 -9.75
N LEU A 204 -6.11 -6.51 -9.74
CA LEU A 204 -7.12 -7.05 -10.65
C LEU A 204 -8.51 -6.49 -10.37
N LEU A 205 -8.87 -6.32 -9.10
CA LEU A 205 -10.12 -5.65 -8.75
C LEU A 205 -10.13 -4.19 -9.25
N GLU A 206 -9.01 -3.47 -9.09
CA GLU A 206 -8.86 -2.09 -9.57
C GLU A 206 -9.04 -1.98 -11.09
N MET A 207 -8.52 -2.95 -11.85
CA MET A 207 -8.59 -2.98 -13.31
C MET A 207 -10.00 -3.17 -13.86
N MET A 208 -10.93 -3.69 -13.06
CA MET A 208 -12.33 -3.86 -13.47
C MET A 208 -13.11 -2.54 -13.53
N TYR A 209 -12.55 -1.44 -13.07
CA TYR A 209 -13.20 -0.15 -13.03
C TYR A 209 -12.47 0.88 -13.89
N ASP A 210 -13.01 1.22 -15.06
CA ASP A 210 -12.41 2.20 -15.98
C ASP A 210 -12.38 3.61 -15.39
N HIS A 211 -13.46 3.99 -14.69
CA HIS A 211 -13.59 5.33 -14.16
C HIS A 211 -12.86 5.51 -12.83
N PRO A 212 -11.86 6.43 -12.74
CA PRO A 212 -11.01 6.57 -11.55
C PRO A 212 -11.76 6.82 -10.23
N ALA A 213 -12.84 7.63 -10.27
CA ALA A 213 -13.62 7.92 -9.08
C ALA A 213 -14.39 6.68 -8.59
N LYS A 214 -14.95 5.88 -9.51
CA LYS A 214 -15.62 4.61 -9.18
C LYS A 214 -14.62 3.62 -8.61
N ARG A 215 -13.47 3.42 -9.26
CA ARG A 215 -12.38 2.57 -8.78
C ARG A 215 -12.01 2.90 -7.34
N ARG A 216 -11.73 4.18 -7.07
CA ARG A 216 -11.38 4.64 -5.71
C ARG A 216 -12.48 4.36 -4.71
N SER A 217 -13.72 4.63 -5.04
CA SER A 217 -14.87 4.40 -4.16
C SER A 217 -15.07 2.92 -3.83
N GLU A 218 -14.95 2.03 -4.84
CA GLU A 218 -15.14 0.60 -4.66
C GLU A 218 -14.01 -0.04 -3.85
N VAL A 219 -12.76 0.30 -4.18
CA VAL A 219 -11.59 -0.18 -3.42
C VAL A 219 -11.62 0.34 -1.98
N PHE A 220 -11.98 1.60 -1.76
CA PHE A 220 -12.15 2.17 -0.43
C PHE A 220 -13.23 1.42 0.38
N GLY A 221 -14.41 1.21 -0.22
CA GLY A 221 -15.49 0.49 0.42
C GLY A 221 -15.12 -0.95 0.78
N PHE A 222 -14.39 -1.62 -0.12
CA PHE A 222 -13.94 -2.99 0.10
C PHE A 222 -12.89 -3.09 1.22
N THR A 223 -11.85 -2.27 1.17
CA THR A 223 -10.80 -2.24 2.20
C THR A 223 -11.33 -1.84 3.58
N ARG A 224 -12.33 -0.96 3.62
CA ARG A 224 -13.03 -0.61 4.86
C ARG A 224 -13.75 -1.82 5.45
N SER A 225 -14.46 -2.60 4.64
CA SER A 225 -15.14 -3.82 5.12
C SER A 225 -14.15 -4.85 5.66
N LEU A 226 -12.96 -5.00 5.04
CA LEU A 226 -11.90 -5.86 5.55
C LEU A 226 -11.38 -5.38 6.93
N LYS A 227 -11.19 -4.08 7.12
CA LYS A 227 -10.81 -3.53 8.43
C LYS A 227 -11.88 -3.75 9.50
N GLU A 228 -13.14 -3.56 9.13
CA GLU A 228 -14.28 -3.76 10.04
C GLU A 228 -14.46 -5.22 10.44
N SER A 229 -14.02 -6.19 9.62
CA SER A 229 -14.03 -7.61 9.96
C SER A 229 -13.08 -7.98 11.11
N GLY A 230 -12.11 -7.13 11.41
CA GLY A 230 -11.17 -7.32 12.52
C GLY A 230 -10.13 -8.43 12.30
N VAL A 231 -9.93 -8.88 11.06
CA VAL A 231 -8.89 -9.84 10.68
C VAL A 231 -7.63 -9.11 10.20
N THR A 232 -6.44 -9.63 10.51
CA THR A 232 -5.19 -9.09 9.94
C THR A 232 -5.13 -9.47 8.46
N THR A 233 -5.17 -8.47 7.58
CA THR A 233 -5.33 -8.69 6.14
C THR A 233 -4.10 -8.21 5.37
N LEU A 234 -3.63 -9.02 4.42
CA LEU A 234 -2.60 -8.67 3.45
C LEU A 234 -3.18 -8.58 2.05
N LEU A 235 -2.96 -7.46 1.39
CA LEU A 235 -3.28 -7.22 -0.01
C LEU A 235 -2.01 -7.27 -0.86
N THR A 236 -2.00 -8.01 -1.94
CA THR A 236 -0.96 -7.88 -2.95
C THR A 236 -1.37 -6.84 -3.99
N SER A 237 -0.43 -6.04 -4.45
CA SER A 237 -0.66 -5.01 -5.46
C SER A 237 0.51 -4.92 -6.44
N GLU A 238 0.21 -4.70 -7.71
CA GLU A 238 1.24 -4.35 -8.68
C GLU A 238 1.75 -2.94 -8.43
N ALA A 239 3.07 -2.76 -8.62
CA ALA A 239 3.67 -1.45 -8.61
C ALA A 239 3.26 -0.63 -9.84
N SER A 240 3.26 0.69 -9.70
CA SER A 240 3.13 1.63 -10.80
C SER A 240 4.29 1.46 -11.79
N GLU A 241 4.00 1.70 -13.09
CA GLU A 241 5.03 1.70 -14.13
C GLU A 241 6.03 2.85 -13.95
N ASP A 242 5.61 3.94 -13.31
CA ASP A 242 6.43 5.14 -13.12
C ASP A 242 7.33 5.06 -11.88
N THR A 243 6.93 4.28 -10.86
CA THR A 243 7.68 4.17 -9.60
C THR A 243 7.37 2.86 -8.86
N PRO A 244 8.39 2.16 -8.33
CA PRO A 244 8.18 0.95 -7.54
C PRO A 244 7.51 1.21 -6.17
N TYR A 245 7.47 2.46 -5.72
CA TYR A 245 7.01 2.86 -4.38
C TYR A 245 5.50 3.13 -4.30
N ALA A 246 4.79 3.07 -5.41
CA ALA A 246 3.35 3.28 -5.46
C ALA A 246 2.64 2.07 -6.06
N SER A 247 1.43 1.79 -5.59
CA SER A 247 0.52 0.85 -6.24
C SER A 247 0.14 1.35 -7.64
N ARG A 248 -0.31 0.45 -8.51
CA ARG A 248 -0.61 0.76 -9.93
C ARG A 248 -1.44 2.03 -10.13
N HIS A 249 -2.36 2.32 -9.24
CA HIS A 249 -3.24 3.50 -9.29
C HIS A 249 -3.04 4.49 -8.14
N GLY A 250 -2.02 4.30 -7.32
CA GLY A 250 -1.70 5.19 -6.21
C GLY A 250 -2.81 5.27 -5.15
N ILE A 251 -3.52 4.18 -4.87
CA ILE A 251 -4.67 4.17 -3.95
C ILE A 251 -4.38 3.32 -2.72
N VAL A 252 -3.83 2.12 -2.90
CA VAL A 252 -3.73 1.08 -1.87
C VAL A 252 -2.89 1.53 -0.68
N GLU A 253 -1.77 2.19 -0.94
CA GLU A 253 -0.84 2.69 0.07
C GLU A 253 -1.47 3.72 1.02
N TYR A 254 -2.48 4.45 0.58
CA TYR A 254 -3.20 5.38 1.45
C TYR A 254 -4.22 4.68 2.37
N LEU A 255 -4.73 3.55 1.92
CA LEU A 255 -5.79 2.82 2.62
C LEU A 255 -5.25 1.83 3.65
N THR A 256 -4.01 1.35 3.46
CA THR A 256 -3.39 0.33 4.30
C THR A 256 -2.63 0.93 5.48
N ASP A 257 -2.46 0.15 6.53
CA ASP A 257 -1.77 0.53 7.77
C ASP A 257 -0.28 0.25 7.68
N ALA A 258 0.11 -0.79 6.93
CA ALA A 258 1.50 -1.06 6.59
C ALA A 258 1.69 -1.27 5.08
N VAL A 259 2.84 -0.87 4.56
CA VAL A 259 3.21 -0.99 3.16
C VAL A 259 4.63 -1.54 3.06
N PHE A 260 4.73 -2.71 2.42
CA PHE A 260 5.99 -3.36 2.04
C PHE A 260 6.20 -3.19 0.53
N VAL A 261 7.38 -2.78 0.13
CA VAL A 261 7.73 -2.59 -1.29
C VAL A 261 8.77 -3.62 -1.67
N LEU A 262 8.45 -4.44 -2.67
CA LEU A 262 9.34 -5.42 -3.29
C LEU A 262 9.81 -4.87 -4.63
N GLN A 263 11.11 -4.74 -4.82
CA GLN A 263 11.65 -4.11 -6.01
C GLN A 263 12.90 -4.81 -6.54
N TYR A 264 13.14 -4.61 -7.83
CA TYR A 264 14.41 -4.95 -8.45
C TYR A 264 15.38 -3.79 -8.30
N VAL A 265 16.56 -4.05 -7.73
CA VAL A 265 17.65 -3.08 -7.63
C VAL A 265 18.81 -3.54 -8.52
N ARG A 266 19.34 -2.62 -9.33
CA ARG A 266 20.52 -2.85 -10.14
C ARG A 266 21.74 -2.28 -9.44
N GLY A 267 22.76 -3.13 -9.24
CA GLY A 267 24.06 -2.68 -8.74
C GLY A 267 24.74 -1.73 -9.72
N SER A 268 25.69 -0.97 -9.22
CA SER A 268 26.46 0.03 -10.01
C SER A 268 27.26 -0.58 -11.17
N ASP A 269 27.52 -1.90 -11.13
CA ASP A 269 28.27 -2.63 -12.15
C ASP A 269 27.42 -3.21 -13.28
N PHE A 270 26.08 -3.00 -13.26
CA PHE A 270 25.09 -3.43 -14.27
C PHE A 270 25.06 -4.94 -14.57
N ARG A 271 25.71 -5.78 -13.77
CA ARG A 271 25.84 -7.21 -14.03
C ARG A 271 24.75 -8.04 -13.43
N GLU A 272 24.22 -7.62 -12.30
CA GLU A 272 23.20 -8.39 -11.57
C GLU A 272 22.04 -7.49 -11.16
N THR A 273 20.84 -8.03 -11.32
CA THR A 273 19.62 -7.45 -10.74
C THR A 273 19.31 -8.23 -9.48
N ARG A 274 19.18 -7.55 -8.36
CA ARG A 274 18.86 -8.15 -7.06
C ARG A 274 17.45 -7.77 -6.64
N LEU A 275 16.84 -8.61 -5.82
CA LEU A 275 15.58 -8.31 -5.18
C LEU A 275 15.85 -7.58 -3.87
N ALA A 276 15.07 -6.55 -3.58
CA ALA A 276 15.17 -5.80 -2.35
C ALA A 276 13.78 -5.48 -1.79
N VAL A 277 13.67 -5.48 -0.45
CA VAL A 277 12.47 -5.12 0.29
C VAL A 277 12.70 -3.86 1.09
N GLU A 278 11.69 -3.00 1.14
CA GLU A 278 11.65 -1.78 1.93
C GLU A 278 10.31 -1.68 2.66
N ILE A 279 10.35 -1.23 3.90
CA ILE A 279 9.15 -0.91 4.67
C ILE A 279 8.87 0.58 4.51
N GLN A 280 7.87 0.92 3.70
CA GLN A 280 7.51 2.31 3.43
C GLN A 280 6.79 2.96 4.63
N LYS A 281 5.93 2.21 5.30
CA LYS A 281 5.28 2.65 6.53
C LYS A 281 4.72 1.47 7.34
N ILE A 282 4.63 1.65 8.65
CA ILE A 282 3.78 0.88 9.56
C ILE A 282 3.17 1.87 10.53
N ARG A 283 1.84 1.91 10.65
CA ARG A 283 1.15 2.71 11.65
C ARG A 283 1.29 2.07 13.03
N ASP A 284 1.48 2.90 14.02
CA ASP A 284 1.55 2.49 15.44
C ASP A 284 2.63 1.44 15.73
N ALA A 285 3.69 1.41 14.91
CA ALA A 285 4.88 0.57 15.10
C ALA A 285 6.13 1.25 14.56
N ASN A 286 7.26 0.96 15.20
CA ASN A 286 8.56 1.34 14.70
C ASN A 286 9.06 0.31 13.68
N HIS A 287 9.82 0.76 12.70
CA HIS A 287 10.45 -0.11 11.70
C HIS A 287 11.76 0.49 11.20
N SER A 288 12.65 -0.37 10.70
CA SER A 288 13.83 0.06 9.96
C SER A 288 13.42 0.77 8.66
N ARG A 289 14.19 1.77 8.26
CA ARG A 289 14.04 2.46 6.98
C ARG A 289 15.06 2.00 5.95
N GLU A 290 15.73 0.91 6.25
CA GLU A 290 16.72 0.33 5.34
C GLU A 290 16.04 -0.44 4.23
N THR A 291 16.64 -0.42 3.04
CA THR A 291 16.32 -1.34 1.96
C THR A 291 17.20 -2.56 2.11
N LYS A 292 16.63 -3.75 2.32
CA LYS A 292 17.38 -5.00 2.50
C LYS A 292 17.21 -5.92 1.30
N PRO A 293 18.26 -6.64 0.89
CA PRO A 293 18.18 -7.65 -0.14
C PRO A 293 17.43 -8.88 0.35
N TYR A 294 16.74 -9.56 -0.57
CA TYR A 294 16.12 -10.85 -0.30
C TYR A 294 16.22 -11.77 -1.51
N ASP A 295 16.08 -13.07 -1.24
CA ASP A 295 15.95 -14.11 -2.25
C ASP A 295 14.61 -14.83 -2.09
N ILE A 296 14.11 -15.36 -3.23
CA ILE A 296 12.99 -16.29 -3.26
C ILE A 296 13.60 -17.70 -3.33
N THR A 297 13.54 -18.40 -2.22
CA THR A 297 14.12 -19.73 -2.06
C THR A 297 13.07 -20.83 -2.20
N ASP A 298 13.50 -22.08 -2.11
CA ASP A 298 12.61 -23.25 -2.08
C ASP A 298 11.69 -23.27 -0.84
N THR A 299 12.05 -22.55 0.21
CA THR A 299 11.28 -22.47 1.46
C THR A 299 10.55 -21.13 1.66
N GLY A 300 10.62 -20.23 0.70
CA GLY A 300 9.97 -18.92 0.74
C GLY A 300 10.93 -17.75 0.54
N ILE A 301 10.55 -16.59 1.03
CA ILE A 301 11.38 -15.37 1.01
C ILE A 301 12.30 -15.38 2.23
N SER A 302 13.57 -15.06 2.01
CA SER A 302 14.58 -14.84 3.04
C SER A 302 15.22 -13.47 2.85
N VAL A 303 15.19 -12.63 3.88
CA VAL A 303 15.76 -11.28 3.88
C VAL A 303 17.10 -11.28 4.61
N TYR A 304 18.10 -10.62 4.06
CA TYR A 304 19.47 -10.64 4.59
C TYR A 304 19.89 -9.32 5.20
N ASP A 305 20.68 -9.39 6.29
CA ASP A 305 21.20 -8.19 6.98
C ASP A 305 22.32 -7.47 6.23
N GLN A 306 23.03 -8.15 5.34
CA GLN A 306 24.16 -7.58 4.60
C GLN A 306 24.14 -7.97 3.13
N ALA A 307 23.98 -7.00 2.27
CA ALA A 307 24.60 -7.00 0.97
C ALA A 307 24.99 -5.56 0.64
N ASN A 308 26.17 -5.38 0.06
CA ASN A 308 26.44 -4.18 -0.73
C ASN A 308 25.43 -4.17 -1.88
N ILE A 309 24.29 -3.53 -1.65
CA ILE A 309 23.24 -3.38 -2.67
C ILE A 309 23.63 -2.29 -3.67
N PHE A 310 24.64 -1.47 -3.31
CA PHE A 310 25.10 -0.30 -4.08
C PHE A 310 26.56 -0.43 -4.47
#